data_96053e452d85d7454a2c61cea3c8408d
#
_entry.id   96053e452d85d7454a2c61cea3c8408d
#
_cell.length_a   1.000
_cell.length_b   1.000
_cell.length_c   1.000
_cell.angle_alpha   90.00
_cell.angle_beta   90.00
_cell.angle_gamma   90.00
#
_symmetry.space_group_name_H-M   'P 1'
#
loop_
_entity.id
_entity.type
_entity.pdbx_description
1 polymer ?
#
loop_
_entity_poly.entity_id
_entity_poly.type
_entity_poly.pdbx_seq_one_letter_code
_entity_poly.pdbx_strand_id
1 'polypeptide(L)'
;MPNAIYAATAPSGLAVRIERVRYDGLALRVWRMTLDGAPTTHEQGRVDTVLVHGLGVSSRYFEKVAVRLAASGPVWLLDLPGFAGVPQPDRPLGIDDYARLIRSWVRGQGLVAPLLVGHSMGSQIVVEALADEPDLASGAVLIGPPVNVLERSPVRQAMRLAQSSVFESSQTRRIAMAGYVHTGPRWFGRVLPRMLVYPIEERIARVSVPLLIIRGEHDSVAPRAWVERLAATAPDARRVEVPGAAHAVIYDHRDEVVEHVLRHARR
;
A
#
# COMPACT_ATOMS: atom_id res chain seq x y z
N MET A 1 12.82 -9.76 17.59
CA MET A 1 13.04 -8.52 18.36
C MET A 1 12.41 -7.38 17.58
N PRO A 2 11.54 -6.52 18.14
CA PRO A 2 11.12 -5.30 17.46
C PRO A 2 12.38 -4.49 17.23
N ASN A 3 12.64 -4.08 15.98
CA ASN A 3 13.89 -3.42 15.62
C ASN A 3 14.05 -2.12 16.40
N ALA A 4 15.24 -1.91 16.97
CA ALA A 4 15.63 -0.75 17.76
C ALA A 4 15.42 0.64 17.10
N ILE A 5 15.03 0.68 15.82
CA ILE A 5 14.73 1.90 15.08
C ILE A 5 13.43 2.55 15.57
N TYR A 6 12.42 1.77 15.99
CA TYR A 6 11.18 2.30 16.57
C TYR A 6 11.38 2.95 17.93
N ALA A 7 12.36 2.46 18.72
CA ALA A 7 12.53 2.91 20.09
C ALA A 7 13.17 4.32 20.23
N ALA A 8 13.91 4.77 19.23
CA ALA A 8 14.70 6.00 19.33
C ALA A 8 13.99 7.27 18.83
N THR A 9 12.91 7.14 18.01
CA THR A 9 12.21 8.28 17.40
C THR A 9 10.69 8.16 17.45
N ALA A 10 10.15 7.14 18.12
CA ALA A 10 8.71 6.96 18.27
C ALA A 10 8.14 8.05 19.21
N PRO A 11 6.95 8.62 18.89
CA PRO A 11 6.25 9.49 19.80
C PRO A 11 5.99 8.78 21.13
N SER A 12 6.00 9.53 22.25
CA SER A 12 5.53 9.02 23.53
C SER A 12 4.11 8.48 23.38
N GLY A 13 3.84 7.30 23.94
CA GLY A 13 2.51 6.67 23.86
C GLY A 13 2.24 5.86 22.57
N LEU A 14 3.21 5.68 21.68
CA LEU A 14 3.05 4.78 20.52
C LEU A 14 3.20 3.31 20.97
N ALA A 15 2.13 2.54 20.85
CA ALA A 15 2.16 1.09 21.03
C ALA A 15 2.22 0.37 19.67
N VAL A 16 3.08 -0.64 19.57
CA VAL A 16 3.23 -1.48 18.37
C VAL A 16 3.06 -2.94 18.75
N ARG A 17 2.07 -3.59 18.18
CA ARG A 17 1.81 -5.02 18.33
C ARG A 17 2.07 -5.73 17.00
N ILE A 18 2.74 -6.88 17.05
CA ILE A 18 3.06 -7.68 15.88
C ILE A 18 2.43 -9.05 16.04
N GLU A 19 1.67 -9.46 15.04
CA GLU A 19 1.01 -10.75 15.00
C GLU A 19 1.37 -11.51 13.71
N ARG A 20 1.39 -12.83 13.80
CA ARG A 20 1.46 -13.72 12.64
C ARG A 20 0.17 -14.52 12.62
N VAL A 21 -0.58 -14.35 11.55
CA VAL A 21 -1.89 -14.97 11.38
C VAL A 21 -1.94 -15.78 10.09
N ARG A 22 -2.95 -16.63 9.96
CA ARG A 22 -3.24 -17.35 8.72
C ARG A 22 -4.68 -17.14 8.33
N TYR A 23 -4.89 -16.83 7.06
CA TYR A 23 -6.19 -16.76 6.43
C TYR A 23 -6.11 -17.50 5.10
N ASP A 24 -7.10 -18.32 4.78
CA ASP A 24 -7.16 -19.10 3.53
C ASP A 24 -5.88 -19.94 3.28
N GLY A 25 -5.24 -20.43 4.37
CA GLY A 25 -3.98 -21.18 4.29
C GLY A 25 -2.72 -20.31 4.11
N LEU A 26 -2.85 -19.02 3.87
CA LEU A 26 -1.75 -18.10 3.63
C LEU A 26 -1.32 -17.41 4.93
N ALA A 27 -0.01 -17.28 5.12
CA ALA A 27 0.55 -16.56 6.26
C ALA A 27 0.55 -15.05 6.00
N LEU A 28 0.23 -14.27 7.02
CA LEU A 28 0.30 -12.81 7.02
C LEU A 28 0.98 -12.34 8.31
N ARG A 29 1.86 -11.36 8.23
CA ARG A 29 2.34 -10.66 9.42
C ARG A 29 1.70 -9.29 9.47
N VAL A 30 1.10 -8.99 10.61
CA VAL A 30 0.35 -7.77 10.84
C VAL A 30 1.04 -6.96 11.93
N TRP A 31 1.26 -5.68 11.66
CA TRP A 31 1.72 -4.70 12.63
C TRP A 31 0.55 -3.78 12.93
N ARG A 32 0.15 -3.72 14.18
CA ARG A 32 -0.86 -2.75 14.64
C ARG A 32 -0.16 -1.65 15.42
N MET A 33 -0.36 -0.42 14.98
CA MET A 33 0.12 0.79 15.65
C MET A 33 -1.06 1.55 16.22
N THR A 34 -0.95 1.94 17.49
CA THR A 34 -1.93 2.79 18.19
C THR A 34 -1.19 3.85 18.97
N LEU A 35 -1.75 5.05 19.06
CA LEU A 35 -1.19 6.17 19.80
C LEU A 35 -2.15 6.54 20.94
N ASP A 36 -1.60 6.76 22.14
CA ASP A 36 -2.38 7.22 23.28
C ASP A 36 -3.04 8.58 22.99
N GLY A 37 -4.30 8.72 23.37
CA GLY A 37 -5.08 9.91 23.08
C GLY A 37 -5.66 9.99 21.67
N ALA A 38 -5.38 9.01 20.80
CA ALA A 38 -6.06 8.93 19.50
C ALA A 38 -7.56 8.59 19.66
N PRO A 39 -8.41 8.99 18.69
CA PRO A 39 -9.84 8.67 18.71
C PRO A 39 -10.10 7.16 18.87
N THR A 40 -11.00 6.78 19.76
CA THR A 40 -11.33 5.39 20.05
C THR A 40 -12.64 4.92 19.40
N THR A 41 -13.49 5.87 19.00
CA THR A 41 -14.78 5.59 18.34
C THR A 41 -14.89 6.36 17.02
N HIS A 42 -15.79 5.91 16.12
CA HIS A 42 -16.09 6.62 14.88
C HIS A 42 -16.70 8.01 15.13
N GLU A 43 -17.51 8.17 16.18
CA GLU A 43 -18.08 9.45 16.60
C GLU A 43 -16.99 10.48 16.97
N GLN A 44 -15.84 10.00 17.46
CA GLN A 44 -14.67 10.83 17.74
C GLN A 44 -13.77 11.03 16.52
N GLY A 45 -14.17 10.56 15.32
CA GLY A 45 -13.38 10.64 14.10
C GLY A 45 -12.33 9.55 13.95
N ARG A 46 -12.47 8.40 14.64
CA ARG A 46 -11.58 7.26 14.46
C ARG A 46 -11.60 6.74 13.03
N VAL A 47 -10.44 6.56 12.47
CA VAL A 47 -10.23 5.92 11.17
C VAL A 47 -9.25 4.77 11.32
N ASP A 48 -9.73 3.53 11.17
CA ASP A 48 -8.85 2.38 11.03
C ASP A 48 -8.23 2.41 9.63
N THR A 49 -6.89 2.45 9.54
CA THR A 49 -6.18 2.53 8.27
C THR A 49 -5.38 1.26 8.02
N VAL A 50 -5.56 0.63 6.87
CA VAL A 50 -4.84 -0.59 6.45
C VAL A 50 -3.87 -0.26 5.32
N LEU A 51 -2.58 -0.53 5.53
CA LEU A 51 -1.49 -0.21 4.60
C LEU A 51 -1.00 -1.48 3.92
N VAL A 52 -1.05 -1.51 2.57
CA VAL A 52 -0.68 -2.65 1.72
C VAL A 52 0.50 -2.27 0.84
N HIS A 53 1.63 -2.95 1.03
CA HIS A 53 2.89 -2.65 0.35
C HIS A 53 2.96 -3.16 -1.09
N GLY A 54 3.95 -2.66 -1.84
CA GLY A 54 4.25 -3.04 -3.21
C GLY A 54 5.11 -4.29 -3.35
N LEU A 55 5.40 -4.67 -4.59
CA LEU A 55 6.26 -5.80 -4.94
C LEU A 55 7.68 -5.59 -4.41
N GLY A 56 8.22 -6.59 -3.73
CA GLY A 56 9.61 -6.62 -3.28
C GLY A 56 9.94 -5.74 -2.08
N VAL A 57 8.98 -5.02 -1.51
CA VAL A 57 9.16 -4.21 -0.30
C VAL A 57 8.38 -4.82 0.89
N SER A 58 8.20 -4.07 1.96
CA SER A 58 7.55 -4.53 3.18
C SER A 58 6.79 -3.39 3.87
N SER A 59 6.09 -3.71 4.95
CA SER A 59 5.46 -2.74 5.85
C SER A 59 6.41 -1.64 6.34
N ARG A 60 7.72 -1.92 6.46
CA ARG A 60 8.74 -0.93 6.85
C ARG A 60 8.77 0.31 5.96
N TYR A 61 8.33 0.16 4.72
CA TYR A 61 8.23 1.26 3.77
C TYR A 61 7.20 2.31 4.18
N PHE A 62 6.16 1.88 4.90
CA PHE A 62 5.10 2.74 5.44
C PHE A 62 5.33 3.23 6.87
N GLU A 63 6.39 2.80 7.54
CA GLU A 63 6.59 3.02 8.97
C GLU A 63 6.40 4.48 9.39
N LYS A 64 7.05 5.40 8.67
CA LYS A 64 6.98 6.84 8.97
C LYS A 64 5.59 7.45 8.76
N VAL A 65 4.87 6.99 7.74
CA VAL A 65 3.49 7.37 7.46
C VAL A 65 2.56 6.81 8.53
N ALA A 66 2.73 5.53 8.88
CA ALA A 66 1.90 4.84 9.86
C ALA A 66 1.94 5.50 11.24
N VAL A 67 3.12 5.89 11.71
CA VAL A 67 3.29 6.60 12.99
C VAL A 67 2.46 7.88 13.04
N ARG A 68 2.39 8.64 11.93
CA ARG A 68 1.60 9.88 11.86
C ARG A 68 0.11 9.61 11.74
N LEU A 69 -0.29 8.62 10.97
CA LEU A 69 -1.69 8.21 10.83
C LEU A 69 -2.26 7.66 12.13
N ALA A 70 -1.42 7.09 13.02
CA ALA A 70 -1.83 6.55 14.31
C ALA A 70 -2.48 7.59 15.24
N ALA A 71 -2.27 8.88 14.98
CA ALA A 71 -2.98 9.96 15.70
C ALA A 71 -4.48 10.04 15.38
N SER A 72 -4.94 9.43 14.28
CA SER A 72 -6.34 9.44 13.85
C SER A 72 -7.06 8.11 14.09
N GLY A 73 -6.35 7.11 14.62
CA GLY A 73 -6.89 5.77 14.90
C GLY A 73 -5.86 4.67 14.65
N PRO A 74 -6.22 3.42 14.88
CA PRO A 74 -5.33 2.29 14.65
C PRO A 74 -4.85 2.19 13.20
N VAL A 75 -3.56 1.92 13.03
CA VAL A 75 -2.94 1.69 11.72
C VAL A 75 -2.43 0.25 11.65
N TRP A 76 -2.81 -0.43 10.59
CA TRP A 76 -2.50 -1.82 10.34
C TRP A 76 -1.59 -1.93 9.12
N LEU A 77 -0.36 -2.38 9.32
CA LEU A 77 0.60 -2.61 8.23
C LEU A 77 0.70 -4.11 7.97
N LEU A 78 0.54 -4.49 6.73
CA LEU A 78 0.51 -5.88 6.33
C LEU A 78 1.82 -6.25 5.62
N ASP A 79 2.52 -7.28 6.11
CA ASP A 79 3.56 -7.95 5.32
C ASP A 79 2.95 -9.17 4.66
N LEU A 80 2.90 -9.12 3.34
CA LEU A 80 2.22 -10.11 2.50
C LEU A 80 3.00 -11.43 2.40
N PRO A 81 2.33 -12.55 2.10
CA PRO A 81 2.98 -13.85 1.87
C PRO A 81 4.11 -13.78 0.85
N GLY A 82 5.27 -14.30 1.22
CA GLY A 82 6.47 -14.32 0.40
C GLY A 82 7.34 -13.06 0.48
N PHE A 83 6.92 -12.03 1.23
CA PHE A 83 7.68 -10.79 1.43
C PHE A 83 8.10 -10.63 2.88
N ALA A 84 9.14 -9.84 3.13
CA ALA A 84 9.58 -9.45 4.48
C ALA A 84 9.84 -10.63 5.45
N GLY A 85 10.17 -11.82 4.95
CA GLY A 85 10.35 -13.03 5.76
C GLY A 85 9.03 -13.71 6.20
N VAL A 86 7.90 -13.32 5.62
CA VAL A 86 6.66 -14.11 5.69
C VAL A 86 6.83 -15.32 4.76
N PRO A 87 6.42 -16.53 5.18
CA PRO A 87 6.60 -17.74 4.37
C PRO A 87 6.07 -17.59 2.94
N GLN A 88 6.86 -18.07 1.99
CA GLN A 88 6.45 -18.16 0.60
C GLN A 88 5.46 -19.31 0.43
N PRO A 89 4.31 -19.08 -0.21
CA PRO A 89 3.41 -20.17 -0.58
C PRO A 89 4.03 -21.10 -1.62
N ASP A 90 3.56 -22.36 -1.68
CA ASP A 90 4.03 -23.36 -2.63
C ASP A 90 3.73 -22.95 -4.09
N ARG A 91 2.58 -22.30 -4.30
CA ARG A 91 2.21 -21.73 -5.60
C ARG A 91 2.45 -20.22 -5.66
N PRO A 92 2.73 -19.69 -6.84
CA PRO A 92 2.77 -18.23 -7.01
C PRO A 92 1.37 -17.62 -6.81
N LEU A 93 1.31 -16.47 -6.14
CA LEU A 93 0.06 -15.74 -5.90
C LEU A 93 -0.18 -14.68 -6.99
N GLY A 94 -1.44 -14.54 -7.41
CA GLY A 94 -1.95 -13.44 -8.22
C GLY A 94 -2.40 -12.25 -7.35
N ILE A 95 -2.78 -11.16 -8.01
CA ILE A 95 -3.37 -9.99 -7.34
C ILE A 95 -4.68 -10.37 -6.65
N ASP A 96 -5.49 -11.22 -7.26
CA ASP A 96 -6.73 -11.80 -6.75
C ASP A 96 -6.53 -12.62 -5.46
N ASP A 97 -5.45 -13.41 -5.38
CA ASP A 97 -5.13 -14.17 -4.17
C ASP A 97 -4.79 -13.25 -3.00
N TYR A 98 -3.96 -12.22 -3.23
CA TYR A 98 -3.64 -11.22 -2.23
C TYR A 98 -4.87 -10.41 -1.81
N ALA A 99 -5.72 -10.02 -2.76
CA ALA A 99 -6.95 -9.29 -2.47
C ALA A 99 -7.92 -10.11 -1.61
N ARG A 100 -8.10 -11.41 -1.93
CA ARG A 100 -8.89 -12.34 -1.13
C ARG A 100 -8.35 -12.44 0.30
N LEU A 101 -7.03 -12.59 0.46
CA LEU A 101 -6.38 -12.62 1.77
C LEU A 101 -6.67 -11.34 2.57
N ILE A 102 -6.59 -10.16 1.95
CA ILE A 102 -6.88 -8.89 2.61
C ILE A 102 -8.35 -8.84 3.05
N ARG A 103 -9.30 -9.23 2.19
CA ARG A 103 -10.73 -9.28 2.53
C ARG A 103 -10.99 -10.19 3.72
N SER A 104 -10.49 -11.43 3.66
CA SER A 104 -10.63 -12.42 4.74
C SER A 104 -10.03 -11.90 6.05
N TRP A 105 -8.89 -11.22 5.98
CA TRP A 105 -8.24 -10.65 7.15
C TRP A 105 -9.03 -9.46 7.72
N VAL A 106 -9.47 -8.50 6.92
CA VAL A 106 -10.26 -7.33 7.36
C VAL A 106 -11.52 -7.79 8.10
N ARG A 107 -12.24 -8.76 7.51
CA ARG A 107 -13.43 -9.35 8.13
C ARG A 107 -13.10 -10.10 9.45
N GLY A 108 -12.05 -10.92 9.42
CA GLY A 108 -11.62 -11.69 10.58
C GLY A 108 -11.14 -10.85 11.75
N GLN A 109 -10.66 -9.62 11.49
CA GLN A 109 -10.32 -8.64 12.53
C GLN A 109 -11.53 -7.84 13.01
N GLY A 110 -12.69 -7.97 12.37
CA GLY A 110 -13.89 -7.18 12.70
C GLY A 110 -13.72 -5.69 12.42
N LEU A 111 -12.87 -5.31 11.45
CA LEU A 111 -12.72 -3.91 11.07
C LEU A 111 -13.96 -3.44 10.33
N VAL A 112 -14.54 -2.34 10.81
CA VAL A 112 -15.74 -1.74 10.21
C VAL A 112 -15.31 -0.64 9.26
N ALA A 113 -15.49 -0.89 7.95
CA ALA A 113 -15.23 0.06 6.87
C ALA A 113 -13.90 0.83 7.01
N PRO A 114 -12.73 0.15 7.13
CA PRO A 114 -11.44 0.82 7.25
C PRO A 114 -11.10 1.62 5.99
N LEU A 115 -10.15 2.55 6.08
CA LEU A 115 -9.51 3.15 4.92
C LEU A 115 -8.42 2.20 4.41
N LEU A 116 -8.49 1.79 3.14
CA LEU A 116 -7.45 0.97 2.52
C LEU A 116 -6.44 1.84 1.79
N VAL A 117 -5.16 1.67 2.05
CA VAL A 117 -4.07 2.41 1.39
C VAL A 117 -3.12 1.42 0.73
N GLY A 118 -3.04 1.45 -0.58
CA GLY A 118 -2.14 0.60 -1.37
C GLY A 118 -1.02 1.40 -2.03
N HIS A 119 0.21 0.91 -1.97
CA HIS A 119 1.33 1.48 -2.72
C HIS A 119 1.79 0.53 -3.81
N SER A 120 1.99 1.03 -5.03
CA SER A 120 2.47 0.24 -6.17
C SER A 120 1.60 -1.01 -6.38
N MET A 121 2.13 -2.24 -6.39
CA MET A 121 1.34 -3.48 -6.43
C MET A 121 0.22 -3.50 -5.38
N GLY A 122 0.43 -2.90 -4.21
CA GLY A 122 -0.60 -2.77 -3.18
C GLY A 122 -1.84 -2.00 -3.66
N SER A 123 -1.69 -1.05 -4.59
CA SER A 123 -2.83 -0.36 -5.23
C SER A 123 -3.67 -1.32 -6.07
N GLN A 124 -3.04 -2.25 -6.80
CA GLN A 124 -3.76 -3.28 -7.56
C GLN A 124 -4.53 -4.22 -6.62
N ILE A 125 -3.92 -4.61 -5.50
CA ILE A 125 -4.55 -5.47 -4.50
C ILE A 125 -5.76 -4.78 -3.88
N VAL A 126 -5.65 -3.51 -3.53
CA VAL A 126 -6.76 -2.71 -2.97
C VAL A 126 -7.90 -2.56 -3.98
N VAL A 127 -7.58 -2.25 -5.24
CA VAL A 127 -8.59 -2.17 -6.31
C VAL A 127 -9.31 -3.50 -6.48
N GLU A 128 -8.59 -4.62 -6.53
CA GLU A 128 -9.20 -5.94 -6.65
C GLU A 128 -10.09 -6.29 -5.47
N ALA A 129 -9.63 -5.99 -4.25
CA ALA A 129 -10.41 -6.26 -3.04
C ALA A 129 -11.74 -5.50 -3.05
N LEU A 130 -11.74 -4.23 -3.47
CA LEU A 130 -12.92 -3.37 -3.50
C LEU A 130 -13.82 -3.63 -4.72
N ALA A 131 -13.25 -4.04 -5.85
CA ALA A 131 -14.03 -4.41 -7.03
C ALA A 131 -14.86 -5.68 -6.82
N ASP A 132 -14.36 -6.59 -5.97
CA ASP A 132 -15.07 -7.81 -5.59
C ASP A 132 -15.98 -7.62 -4.36
N GLU A 133 -15.67 -6.66 -3.50
CA GLU A 133 -16.37 -6.40 -2.24
C GLU A 133 -16.44 -4.90 -1.97
N PRO A 134 -17.43 -4.21 -2.55
CA PRO A 134 -17.56 -2.75 -2.47
C PRO A 134 -17.69 -2.20 -1.06
N ASP A 135 -18.31 -2.96 -0.14
CA ASP A 135 -18.58 -2.53 1.24
C ASP A 135 -17.42 -2.84 2.21
N LEU A 136 -16.30 -3.33 1.71
CA LEU A 136 -15.14 -3.71 2.53
C LEU A 136 -14.51 -2.51 3.26
N ALA A 137 -14.57 -1.33 2.66
CA ALA A 137 -13.90 -0.13 3.16
C ALA A 137 -14.77 1.12 2.96
N SER A 138 -14.52 2.18 3.73
CA SER A 138 -15.15 3.49 3.56
C SER A 138 -14.57 4.30 2.41
N GLY A 139 -13.36 3.97 1.98
CA GLY A 139 -12.63 4.63 0.90
C GLY A 139 -11.27 4.00 0.68
N ALA A 140 -10.57 4.43 -0.36
CA ALA A 140 -9.20 3.97 -0.56
C ALA A 140 -8.27 5.03 -1.11
N VAL A 141 -6.97 4.83 -0.84
CA VAL A 141 -5.87 5.65 -1.37
C VAL A 141 -4.93 4.76 -2.17
N LEU A 142 -4.76 5.07 -3.43
CA LEU A 142 -3.87 4.35 -4.36
C LEU A 142 -2.63 5.21 -4.61
N ILE A 143 -1.48 4.75 -4.15
CA ILE A 143 -0.23 5.52 -4.25
C ILE A 143 0.65 4.88 -5.33
N GLY A 144 0.97 5.63 -6.39
CA GLY A 144 1.79 5.16 -7.50
C GLY A 144 1.25 3.88 -8.15
N PRO A 145 -0.04 3.79 -8.55
CA PRO A 145 -0.59 2.57 -9.15
C PRO A 145 0.17 2.20 -10.42
N PRO A 146 0.81 1.00 -10.46
CA PRO A 146 1.75 0.64 -11.53
C PRO A 146 1.06 0.04 -12.73
N VAL A 147 1.87 -0.27 -13.73
CA VAL A 147 1.53 -1.05 -14.93
C VAL A 147 0.52 -0.34 -15.84
N ASN A 148 0.98 0.79 -16.39
CA ASN A 148 0.29 1.38 -17.54
C ASN A 148 0.03 0.30 -18.60
N VAL A 149 -1.20 0.24 -19.08
CA VAL A 149 -1.67 -0.78 -20.04
C VAL A 149 -0.77 -0.90 -21.29
N LEU A 150 -0.13 0.18 -21.71
CA LEU A 150 0.79 0.22 -22.86
C LEU A 150 2.22 -0.26 -22.51
N GLU A 151 2.48 -0.55 -21.22
CA GLU A 151 3.83 -0.83 -20.72
C GLU A 151 3.90 -2.13 -19.89
N ARG A 152 3.10 -3.13 -20.21
CA ARG A 152 3.04 -4.44 -19.51
C ARG A 152 4.23 -5.35 -19.82
N SER A 153 5.44 -4.80 -19.79
CA SER A 153 6.70 -5.52 -20.03
C SER A 153 7.61 -5.43 -18.81
N PRO A 154 8.21 -6.55 -18.34
CA PRO A 154 9.17 -6.52 -17.24
C PRO A 154 10.30 -5.54 -17.46
N VAL A 155 10.84 -5.48 -18.69
CA VAL A 155 11.93 -4.58 -19.06
C VAL A 155 11.50 -3.12 -18.96
N ARG A 156 10.33 -2.77 -19.50
CA ARG A 156 9.80 -1.40 -19.40
C ARG A 156 9.56 -0.99 -17.96
N GLN A 157 8.97 -1.86 -17.13
CA GLN A 157 8.73 -1.56 -15.73
C GLN A 157 10.05 -1.39 -14.95
N ALA A 158 11.07 -2.21 -15.24
CA ALA A 158 12.39 -2.04 -14.65
C ALA A 158 13.03 -0.69 -15.06
N MET A 159 12.91 -0.30 -16.33
CA MET A 159 13.39 1.01 -16.81
C MET A 159 12.64 2.17 -16.14
N ARG A 160 11.30 2.08 -16.01
CA ARG A 160 10.48 3.09 -15.33
C ARG A 160 10.86 3.24 -13.86
N LEU A 161 11.07 2.11 -13.19
CA LEU A 161 11.51 2.12 -11.79
C LEU A 161 12.91 2.75 -11.65
N ALA A 162 13.85 2.41 -12.55
CA ALA A 162 15.18 3.01 -12.57
C ALA A 162 15.12 4.53 -12.83
N GLN A 163 14.30 4.98 -13.78
CA GLN A 163 14.09 6.40 -14.05
C GLN A 163 13.53 7.14 -12.82
N SER A 164 12.52 6.57 -12.16
CA SER A 164 11.95 7.15 -10.96
C SER A 164 12.95 7.22 -9.81
N SER A 165 13.77 6.18 -9.64
CA SER A 165 14.73 6.07 -8.53
C SER A 165 15.85 7.13 -8.55
N VAL A 166 16.08 7.78 -9.67
CA VAL A 166 17.04 8.90 -9.77
C VAL A 166 16.64 10.06 -8.85
N PHE A 167 15.35 10.28 -8.69
CA PHE A 167 14.78 11.35 -7.89
C PHE A 167 14.51 10.95 -6.43
N GLU A 168 14.82 9.71 -6.04
CA GLU A 168 14.64 9.21 -4.68
C GLU A 168 15.91 9.44 -3.84
N SER A 169 15.72 9.59 -2.52
CA SER A 169 16.83 9.70 -1.60
C SER A 169 17.69 8.43 -1.56
N SER A 170 18.96 8.56 -1.20
CA SER A 170 19.86 7.41 -1.05
C SER A 170 19.36 6.42 0.01
N GLN A 171 18.64 6.92 1.03
CA GLN A 171 18.03 6.10 2.07
C GLN A 171 16.88 5.27 1.50
N THR A 172 16.01 5.88 0.70
CA THR A 172 14.89 5.23 0.03
C THR A 172 15.37 4.12 -0.89
N ARG A 173 16.36 4.41 -1.74
CA ARG A 173 16.97 3.40 -2.62
C ARG A 173 17.57 2.23 -1.85
N ARG A 174 18.25 2.48 -0.72
CA ARG A 174 18.80 1.40 0.12
C ARG A 174 17.72 0.52 0.74
N ILE A 175 16.62 1.11 1.21
CA ILE A 175 15.52 0.35 1.79
C ILE A 175 14.80 -0.48 0.73
N ALA A 176 14.54 0.08 -0.44
CA ALA A 176 13.95 -0.64 -1.55
C ALA A 176 14.85 -1.81 -1.99
N MET A 177 16.16 -1.57 -2.16
CA MET A 177 17.12 -2.61 -2.52
C MET A 177 17.20 -3.73 -1.48
N ALA A 178 17.23 -3.37 -0.20
CA ALA A 178 17.20 -4.36 0.89
C ALA A 178 15.91 -5.21 0.84
N GLY A 179 14.78 -4.60 0.50
CA GLY A 179 13.51 -5.31 0.31
C GLY A 179 13.57 -6.30 -0.85
N TYR A 180 14.10 -5.90 -2.00
CA TYR A 180 14.27 -6.78 -3.16
C TYR A 180 15.20 -7.96 -2.87
N VAL A 181 16.32 -7.72 -2.20
CA VAL A 181 17.25 -8.78 -1.78
C VAL A 181 16.57 -9.74 -0.80
N HIS A 182 15.80 -9.22 0.17
CA HIS A 182 15.09 -10.05 1.16
C HIS A 182 13.96 -10.91 0.54
N THR A 183 13.27 -10.37 -0.44
CA THR A 183 12.24 -11.10 -1.21
C THR A 183 12.86 -12.22 -2.03
N GLY A 184 14.05 -11.98 -2.54
CA GLY A 184 14.80 -12.89 -3.41
C GLY A 184 14.26 -12.93 -4.85
N PRO A 185 15.14 -13.18 -5.84
CA PRO A 185 14.79 -13.10 -7.25
C PRO A 185 13.76 -14.16 -7.66
N ARG A 186 13.75 -15.30 -6.99
CA ARG A 186 12.85 -16.41 -7.30
C ARG A 186 11.38 -16.05 -7.02
N TRP A 187 11.07 -15.46 -5.85
CA TRP A 187 9.71 -15.07 -5.50
C TRP A 187 9.28 -13.84 -6.28
N PHE A 188 10.16 -12.85 -6.39
CA PHE A 188 9.94 -11.66 -7.21
C PHE A 188 9.56 -12.04 -8.65
N GLY A 189 10.33 -12.93 -9.29
CA GLY A 189 10.06 -13.43 -10.65
C GLY A 189 8.77 -14.24 -10.79
N ARG A 190 8.25 -14.81 -9.68
CA ARG A 190 6.96 -15.51 -9.67
C ARG A 190 5.76 -14.57 -9.59
N VAL A 191 5.88 -13.46 -8.86
CA VAL A 191 4.77 -12.50 -8.64
C VAL A 191 4.71 -11.43 -9.74
N LEU A 192 5.86 -10.94 -10.21
CA LEU A 192 5.93 -9.89 -11.23
C LEU A 192 5.06 -10.14 -12.48
N PRO A 193 5.08 -11.31 -13.13
CA PRO A 193 4.23 -11.54 -14.31
C PRO A 193 2.74 -11.38 -14.01
N ARG A 194 2.30 -11.76 -12.81
CA ARG A 194 0.89 -11.66 -12.38
C ARG A 194 0.48 -10.21 -12.12
N MET A 195 1.39 -9.44 -11.55
CA MET A 195 1.22 -7.99 -11.40
C MET A 195 1.10 -7.30 -12.77
N LEU A 196 1.91 -7.73 -13.75
CA LEU A 196 1.96 -7.12 -15.08
C LEU A 196 0.69 -7.36 -15.90
N VAL A 197 0.05 -8.53 -15.77
CA VAL A 197 -1.16 -8.88 -16.51
C VAL A 197 -2.45 -8.41 -15.85
N TYR A 198 -2.39 -7.95 -14.60
CA TYR A 198 -3.57 -7.51 -13.88
C TYR A 198 -4.20 -6.26 -14.51
N PRO A 199 -5.50 -6.31 -14.89
CA PRO A 199 -6.16 -5.22 -15.64
C PRO A 199 -6.76 -4.18 -14.67
N ILE A 200 -5.90 -3.42 -13.96
CA ILE A 200 -6.35 -2.42 -12.98
C ILE A 200 -7.28 -1.38 -13.63
N GLU A 201 -7.07 -1.04 -14.91
CA GLU A 201 -7.87 -0.07 -15.67
C GLU A 201 -9.31 -0.52 -15.90
N GLU A 202 -9.57 -1.82 -15.89
CA GLU A 202 -10.91 -2.38 -16.00
C GLU A 202 -11.56 -2.57 -14.62
N ARG A 203 -10.76 -3.05 -13.68
CA ARG A 203 -11.23 -3.35 -12.32
C ARG A 203 -11.59 -2.12 -11.52
N ILE A 204 -10.88 -1.02 -11.70
CA ILE A 204 -11.13 0.25 -10.98
C ILE A 204 -12.51 0.85 -11.29
N ALA A 205 -13.09 0.55 -12.46
CA ALA A 205 -14.46 0.96 -12.82
C ALA A 205 -15.53 0.36 -11.90
N ARG A 206 -15.21 -0.72 -11.17
CA ARG A 206 -16.13 -1.41 -10.25
C ARG A 206 -15.97 -0.96 -8.79
N VAL A 207 -15.03 -0.07 -8.51
CA VAL A 207 -14.80 0.45 -7.15
C VAL A 207 -15.76 1.61 -6.91
N SER A 208 -16.74 1.41 -6.06
CA SER A 208 -17.81 2.39 -5.78
C SER A 208 -17.49 3.33 -4.61
N VAL A 209 -16.51 2.98 -3.76
CA VAL A 209 -16.09 3.86 -2.66
C VAL A 209 -15.23 5.03 -3.16
N PRO A 210 -15.20 6.16 -2.43
CA PRO A 210 -14.33 7.27 -2.79
C PRO A 210 -12.86 6.84 -2.92
N LEU A 211 -12.21 7.22 -4.02
CA LEU A 211 -10.80 6.97 -4.29
C LEU A 211 -9.97 8.25 -4.27
N LEU A 212 -8.78 8.17 -3.71
CA LEU A 212 -7.72 9.15 -3.89
C LEU A 212 -6.54 8.47 -4.58
N ILE A 213 -6.09 9.01 -5.72
CA ILE A 213 -4.89 8.52 -6.41
C ILE A 213 -3.77 9.53 -6.20
N ILE A 214 -2.68 9.11 -5.56
CA ILE A 214 -1.49 9.94 -5.31
C ILE A 214 -0.35 9.45 -6.19
N ARG A 215 0.33 10.38 -6.87
CA ARG A 215 1.58 10.12 -7.58
C ARG A 215 2.63 11.15 -7.23
N GLY A 216 3.90 10.80 -7.33
CA GLY A 216 4.98 11.79 -7.35
C GLY A 216 5.12 12.44 -8.74
N GLU A 217 5.54 13.70 -8.81
CA GLU A 217 5.79 14.41 -10.06
C GLU A 217 6.75 13.65 -11.00
N HIS A 218 7.77 13.00 -10.42
CA HIS A 218 8.79 12.21 -11.13
C HIS A 218 8.52 10.70 -11.12
N ASP A 219 7.30 10.27 -10.72
CA ASP A 219 6.92 8.86 -10.75
C ASP A 219 6.73 8.37 -12.19
N SER A 220 7.78 7.78 -12.73
CA SER A 220 7.76 7.18 -14.07
C SER A 220 7.03 5.83 -14.12
N VAL A 221 6.84 5.16 -12.98
CA VAL A 221 6.09 3.88 -12.88
C VAL A 221 4.60 4.14 -13.00
N ALA A 222 4.11 5.26 -12.45
CA ALA A 222 2.74 5.74 -12.57
C ALA A 222 2.72 7.10 -13.30
N PRO A 223 2.93 7.15 -14.64
CA PRO A 223 2.93 8.39 -15.40
C PRO A 223 1.64 9.18 -15.25
N ARG A 224 1.71 10.52 -15.35
CA ARG A 224 0.56 11.42 -15.19
C ARG A 224 -0.65 11.00 -16.02
N ALA A 225 -0.46 10.77 -17.32
CA ALA A 225 -1.55 10.36 -18.21
C ALA A 225 -2.20 9.02 -17.82
N TRP A 226 -1.43 8.11 -17.24
CA TRP A 226 -1.96 6.87 -16.70
C TRP A 226 -2.83 7.09 -15.47
N VAL A 227 -2.39 7.89 -14.52
CA VAL A 227 -3.16 8.23 -13.32
C VAL A 227 -4.42 9.03 -13.68
N GLU A 228 -4.35 9.92 -14.67
CA GLU A 228 -5.51 10.64 -15.22
C GLU A 228 -6.54 9.67 -15.81
N ARG A 229 -6.09 8.70 -16.56
CA ARG A 229 -6.96 7.65 -17.13
C ARG A 229 -7.63 6.83 -16.03
N LEU A 230 -6.88 6.38 -15.02
CA LEU A 230 -7.44 5.62 -13.89
C LEU A 230 -8.50 6.45 -13.14
N ALA A 231 -8.19 7.72 -12.85
CA ALA A 231 -9.13 8.60 -12.15
C ALA A 231 -10.40 8.88 -12.98
N ALA A 232 -10.28 8.98 -14.30
CA ALA A 232 -11.43 9.17 -15.20
C ALA A 232 -12.28 7.90 -15.35
N THR A 233 -11.70 6.72 -15.10
CA THR A 233 -12.40 5.43 -15.21
C THR A 233 -13.14 5.08 -13.92
N ALA A 234 -12.62 5.47 -12.76
CA ALA A 234 -13.24 5.20 -11.47
C ALA A 234 -14.49 6.06 -11.25
N PRO A 235 -15.57 5.53 -10.64
CA PRO A 235 -16.84 6.26 -10.41
C PRO A 235 -16.69 7.52 -9.54
N ASP A 236 -15.89 7.48 -8.46
CA ASP A 236 -15.59 8.63 -7.58
C ASP A 236 -14.11 8.65 -7.26
N ALA A 237 -13.31 9.28 -8.09
CA ALA A 237 -11.88 9.41 -7.86
C ALA A 237 -11.39 10.85 -7.91
N ARG A 238 -10.47 11.16 -6.99
CA ARG A 238 -9.63 12.37 -7.02
C ARG A 238 -8.19 11.98 -7.23
N ARG A 239 -7.41 12.86 -7.81
CA ARG A 239 -5.97 12.67 -7.98
C ARG A 239 -5.18 13.82 -7.41
N VAL A 240 -4.00 13.51 -6.91
CA VAL A 240 -3.03 14.47 -6.41
C VAL A 240 -1.65 14.11 -6.94
N GLU A 241 -0.88 15.12 -7.32
CA GLU A 241 0.52 15.01 -7.66
C GLU A 241 1.34 15.73 -6.61
N VAL A 242 2.34 15.03 -6.04
CA VAL A 242 3.25 15.59 -5.03
C VAL A 242 4.49 16.13 -5.74
N PRO A 243 4.76 17.46 -5.67
CA PRO A 243 5.89 18.08 -6.34
C PRO A 243 7.23 17.50 -5.86
N GLY A 244 8.18 17.33 -6.79
CA GLY A 244 9.53 16.81 -6.50
C GLY A 244 9.59 15.35 -6.10
N ALA A 245 8.46 14.69 -5.86
CA ALA A 245 8.41 13.30 -5.44
C ALA A 245 8.54 12.31 -6.60
N ALA A 246 9.05 11.13 -6.30
CA ALA A 246 9.15 10.00 -7.22
C ALA A 246 8.21 8.84 -6.82
N HIS A 247 8.48 7.60 -7.26
CA HIS A 247 7.62 6.46 -6.97
C HIS A 247 7.49 6.16 -5.46
N ALA A 248 8.56 6.36 -4.72
CA ALA A 248 8.62 6.16 -3.28
C ALA A 248 8.09 7.36 -2.45
N VAL A 249 7.13 8.10 -2.98
CA VAL A 249 6.56 9.31 -2.36
C VAL A 249 6.19 9.13 -0.88
N ILE A 250 5.72 7.95 -0.49
CA ILE A 250 5.35 7.61 0.90
C ILE A 250 6.53 7.65 1.88
N TYR A 251 7.74 7.60 1.40
CA TYR A 251 8.94 7.59 2.24
C TYR A 251 9.59 8.97 2.35
N ASP A 252 9.83 9.61 1.21
CA ASP A 252 10.53 10.89 1.14
C ASP A 252 9.61 12.09 1.40
N HIS A 253 8.33 12.02 0.97
CA HIS A 253 7.30 13.05 1.09
C HIS A 253 6.12 12.62 1.98
N ARG A 254 6.45 11.95 3.10
CA ARG A 254 5.47 11.34 4.01
C ARG A 254 4.45 12.33 4.57
N ASP A 255 4.87 13.59 4.80
CA ASP A 255 4.02 14.58 5.46
C ASP A 255 2.89 15.02 4.54
N GLU A 256 3.20 15.29 3.27
CA GLU A 256 2.22 15.59 2.24
C GLU A 256 1.28 14.39 1.99
N VAL A 257 1.84 13.17 1.94
CA VAL A 257 1.02 11.95 1.78
C VAL A 257 0.05 11.80 2.94
N VAL A 258 0.51 11.94 4.19
CA VAL A 258 -0.35 11.85 5.38
C VAL A 258 -1.46 12.89 5.35
N GLU A 259 -1.15 14.14 5.01
CA GLU A 259 -2.15 15.20 4.91
C GLU A 259 -3.24 14.85 3.89
N HIS A 260 -2.86 14.35 2.71
CA HIS A 260 -3.82 13.95 1.69
C HIS A 260 -4.66 12.74 2.13
N VAL A 261 -4.05 11.74 2.76
CA VAL A 261 -4.75 10.56 3.30
C VAL A 261 -5.77 10.97 4.35
N LEU A 262 -5.38 11.80 5.33
CA LEU A 262 -6.28 12.25 6.40
C LEU A 262 -7.41 13.14 5.89
N ARG A 263 -7.15 13.98 4.88
CA ARG A 263 -8.18 14.80 4.23
C ARG A 263 -9.19 13.92 3.47
N HIS A 264 -8.70 12.86 2.85
CA HIS A 264 -9.55 11.90 2.14
C HIS A 264 -10.41 11.08 3.11
N ALA A 265 -9.85 10.63 4.22
CA ALA A 265 -10.54 9.84 5.23
C ALA A 265 -11.74 10.55 5.91
N ARG A 266 -11.84 11.88 5.77
CA ARG A 266 -12.93 12.69 6.33
C ARG A 266 -14.08 12.94 5.35
N ARG A 267 -14.04 12.34 4.17
CA ARG A 267 -15.11 12.42 3.17
C ARG A 267 -16.22 11.44 3.46
#